data_afc49773ba8e6f8adc77971e13f0eb74
#
_entry.id   afc49773ba8e6f8adc77971e13f0eb74
#
_cell.length_a   1.000
_cell.length_b   1.000
_cell.length_c   1.000
_cell.angle_alpha   90.00
_cell.angle_beta   90.00
_cell.angle_gamma   90.00
#
_symmetry.space_group_name_H-M   'P 1'
#
loop_
_entity.id
_entity.type
_entity.pdbx_description
1 polymer ?
#
loop_
_entity_poly.entity_id
_entity_poly.type
_entity_poly.pdbx_seq_one_letter_code
_entity_poly.pdbx_strand_id
1 'polypeptide(L)'
;MKLNYQVRLYPNKTMKHVLDSLCDYRRYCWNKAISCWNDQYESRLIGLPESVINKLKNDVNSLTLEEQELVNQYPIPSHYSVQSELVEQKEDWQYGLSSRVLQQAVKDLSKSWKLFFNNQDTAGRPTFKTKKSPKQGFKTDRACIKGGKLLLDKPRGHQGNWYTIRFRGLTIPDGKITYCSITRVNNKYAATFTIDVEPTILPKTGKQNAVDANVDHFDTTDRRVSLRPKTLNPLYDKVKHYQRILARKRCKNSKAIHSRSYQVTRTKLQRTYERISNIQKDLLHKFTTDLYHQYDTIVIEDLDVKKMQMSKKAKNLHRSLFGQFRQMMEYKSQKFGKTLIVADRYYPST
;
A
#
# COMPACT_ATOMS: atom_id res chain seq x y z
N MET A 1 9.22 7.50 -15.86
CA MET A 1 8.24 7.52 -14.75
C MET A 1 8.11 6.15 -14.09
N LYS A 2 7.79 6.09 -12.79
CA LYS A 2 7.66 4.80 -12.08
C LYS A 2 6.22 4.32 -12.10
N LEU A 3 6.00 3.14 -12.68
CA LEU A 3 4.69 2.47 -12.72
C LEU A 3 4.71 1.14 -11.98
N ASN A 4 3.55 0.77 -11.41
CA ASN A 4 3.36 -0.46 -10.66
C ASN A 4 2.57 -1.47 -11.49
N TYR A 5 3.17 -2.64 -11.73
CA TYR A 5 2.55 -3.77 -12.44
C TYR A 5 2.32 -4.92 -11.48
N GLN A 6 1.06 -5.21 -11.21
CA GLN A 6 0.68 -6.29 -10.30
C GLN A 6 0.34 -7.57 -11.08
N VAL A 7 0.98 -8.67 -10.68
CA VAL A 7 0.77 -10.00 -11.26
C VAL A 7 0.51 -11.02 -10.16
N ARG A 8 -0.23 -12.08 -10.50
CA ARG A 8 -0.46 -13.20 -9.59
C ARG A 8 0.67 -14.21 -9.68
N LEU A 9 1.19 -14.63 -8.52
CA LEU A 9 2.25 -15.63 -8.42
C LEU A 9 1.69 -17.04 -8.21
N TYR A 10 2.39 -18.02 -8.78
CA TYR A 10 2.11 -19.46 -8.65
C TYR A 10 3.38 -20.19 -8.18
N PRO A 11 3.76 -20.04 -6.90
CA PRO A 11 4.94 -20.70 -6.34
C PRO A 11 4.69 -22.21 -6.22
N ASN A 12 5.75 -23.03 -6.43
CA ASN A 12 5.76 -24.43 -6.03
C ASN A 12 5.79 -24.54 -4.50
N LYS A 13 5.73 -25.76 -3.97
CA LYS A 13 5.69 -26.02 -2.51
C LYS A 13 6.91 -25.42 -1.78
N THR A 14 8.10 -25.58 -2.33
CA THR A 14 9.35 -25.03 -1.77
C THR A 14 9.33 -23.49 -1.75
N MET A 15 9.07 -22.85 -2.89
CA MET A 15 9.04 -21.40 -2.96
C MET A 15 7.87 -20.79 -2.19
N LYS A 16 6.76 -21.52 -2.04
CA LYS A 16 5.68 -21.09 -1.15
C LYS A 16 6.17 -20.98 0.30
N HIS A 17 6.91 -21.96 0.79
CA HIS A 17 7.51 -21.94 2.12
C HIS A 17 8.49 -20.78 2.27
N VAL A 18 9.35 -20.55 1.28
CA VAL A 18 10.26 -19.40 1.24
C VAL A 18 9.51 -18.08 1.33
N LEU A 19 8.45 -17.90 0.52
CA LEU A 19 7.65 -16.66 0.55
C LEU A 19 6.95 -16.43 1.89
N ASP A 20 6.48 -17.50 2.53
CA ASP A 20 5.86 -17.44 3.85
C ASP A 20 6.90 -17.04 4.91
N SER A 21 8.10 -17.65 4.88
CA SER A 21 9.19 -17.29 5.79
C SER A 21 9.65 -15.85 5.62
N LEU A 22 9.75 -15.34 4.39
CA LEU A 22 10.11 -13.95 4.14
C LEU A 22 9.02 -12.96 4.60
N CYS A 23 7.73 -13.33 4.49
CA CYS A 23 6.64 -12.52 5.06
C CYS A 23 6.71 -12.48 6.59
N ASP A 24 6.99 -13.60 7.23
CA ASP A 24 7.14 -13.70 8.68
C ASP A 24 8.39 -12.95 9.15
N TYR A 25 9.50 -13.06 8.43
CA TYR A 25 10.74 -12.33 8.69
C TYR A 25 10.54 -10.82 8.59
N ARG A 26 9.85 -10.34 7.57
CA ARG A 26 9.54 -8.91 7.44
C ARG A 26 8.73 -8.39 8.63
N ARG A 27 7.78 -9.18 9.15
CA ARG A 27 7.02 -8.83 10.35
C ARG A 27 7.91 -8.79 11.59
N TYR A 28 8.78 -9.78 11.76
CA TYR A 28 9.78 -9.83 12.83
C TYR A 28 10.67 -8.58 12.80
N CYS A 29 11.30 -8.28 11.65
CA CYS A 29 12.16 -7.10 11.49
C CYS A 29 11.41 -5.78 11.78
N TRP A 30 10.16 -5.65 11.34
CA TRP A 30 9.35 -4.48 11.65
C TRP A 30 9.11 -4.31 13.15
N ASN A 31 8.77 -5.39 13.84
CA ASN A 31 8.49 -5.36 15.26
C ASN A 31 9.76 -5.08 16.08
N LYS A 32 10.88 -5.73 15.75
CA LYS A 32 12.17 -5.44 16.36
C LYS A 32 12.61 -4.01 16.10
N ALA A 33 12.43 -3.50 14.88
CA ALA A 33 12.76 -2.13 14.54
C ALA A 33 11.92 -1.09 15.32
N ILE A 34 10.64 -1.38 15.61
CA ILE A 34 9.84 -0.51 16.51
C ILE A 34 10.42 -0.52 17.92
N SER A 35 10.79 -1.69 18.45
CA SER A 35 11.43 -1.80 19.78
C SER A 35 12.69 -0.95 19.82
N CYS A 36 13.68 -1.23 18.96
CA CYS A 36 14.92 -0.45 18.89
C CYS A 36 14.67 1.07 18.71
N TRP A 37 13.70 1.44 17.88
CA TRP A 37 13.35 2.86 17.70
C TRP A 37 12.86 3.50 19.01
N ASN A 38 11.99 2.80 19.73
CA ASN A 38 11.47 3.28 21.00
C ASN A 38 12.59 3.37 22.05
N ASP A 39 13.43 2.34 22.14
CA ASP A 39 14.54 2.29 23.10
C ASP A 39 15.54 3.43 22.85
N GLN A 40 15.92 3.69 21.59
CA GLN A 40 16.76 4.83 21.21
C GLN A 40 16.08 6.17 21.51
N TYR A 41 14.75 6.27 21.28
CA TYR A 41 14.01 7.49 21.57
C TYR A 41 13.87 7.76 23.08
N GLU A 42 13.62 6.72 23.86
CA GLU A 42 13.58 6.80 25.33
C GLU A 42 14.94 7.17 25.90
N SER A 43 16.03 6.58 25.42
CA SER A 43 17.39 6.94 25.80
C SER A 43 17.68 8.42 25.52
N ARG A 44 17.20 8.96 24.41
CA ARG A 44 17.28 10.40 24.10
C ARG A 44 16.50 11.25 25.10
N LEU A 45 15.29 10.85 25.47
CA LEU A 45 14.47 11.62 26.43
C LEU A 45 15.06 11.62 27.83
N ILE A 46 15.70 10.52 28.24
CA ILE A 46 16.38 10.42 29.54
C ILE A 46 17.69 11.21 29.53
N GLY A 47 18.45 11.17 28.42
CA GLY A 47 19.77 11.82 28.31
C GLY A 47 19.71 13.33 28.08
N LEU A 48 18.57 13.90 27.68
CA LEU A 48 18.42 15.33 27.43
C LEU A 48 17.61 15.99 28.55
N PRO A 49 18.11 17.11 29.16
CA PRO A 49 17.33 17.92 30.08
C PRO A 49 16.04 18.46 29.43
N GLU A 50 15.01 18.63 30.25
CA GLU A 50 13.70 19.12 29.78
C GLU A 50 13.79 20.51 29.13
N SER A 51 14.68 21.36 29.63
CA SER A 51 14.98 22.67 29.05
C SER A 51 15.46 22.57 27.60
N VAL A 52 16.37 21.62 27.32
CA VAL A 52 16.91 21.37 25.99
C VAL A 52 15.82 20.77 25.07
N ILE A 53 15.00 19.85 25.58
CA ILE A 53 13.86 19.28 24.82
C ILE A 53 12.88 20.38 24.43
N ASN A 54 12.60 21.32 25.32
CA ASN A 54 11.69 22.44 25.06
C ASN A 54 12.26 23.41 24.02
N LYS A 55 13.55 23.70 24.06
CA LYS A 55 14.24 24.49 23.02
C LYS A 55 14.20 23.80 21.67
N LEU A 56 14.44 22.48 21.61
CA LEU A 56 14.34 21.70 20.37
C LEU A 56 12.94 21.72 19.75
N LYS A 57 11.89 21.87 20.55
CA LYS A 57 10.49 21.96 20.06
C LYS A 57 10.12 23.33 19.56
N ASN A 58 10.61 24.38 20.23
CA ASN A 58 10.12 25.76 20.04
C ASN A 58 11.10 26.62 19.24
N ASP A 59 12.40 26.53 19.52
CA ASP A 59 13.44 27.34 18.86
C ASP A 59 14.80 26.63 18.92
N VAL A 60 15.12 25.88 17.86
CA VAL A 60 16.38 25.14 17.74
C VAL A 60 17.62 26.06 17.74
N ASN A 61 17.45 27.32 17.29
CA ASN A 61 18.57 28.29 17.22
C ASN A 61 18.96 28.84 18.59
N SER A 62 18.14 28.64 19.61
CA SER A 62 18.45 29.07 20.99
C SER A 62 19.36 28.10 21.80
N LEU A 63 19.79 27.01 21.17
CA LEU A 63 20.69 26.03 21.81
C LEU A 63 22.10 26.57 21.94
N THR A 64 22.69 26.46 23.14
CA THR A 64 24.11 26.73 23.37
C THR A 64 25.00 25.67 22.71
N LEU A 65 26.31 25.93 22.59
CA LEU A 65 27.27 24.95 22.05
C LEU A 65 27.28 23.64 22.84
N GLU A 66 27.28 23.74 24.18
CA GLU A 66 27.24 22.58 25.09
C GLU A 66 25.93 21.78 24.93
N GLU A 67 24.79 22.47 24.78
CA GLU A 67 23.51 21.83 24.51
C GLU A 67 23.46 21.14 23.14
N GLN A 68 24.12 21.73 22.14
CA GLN A 68 24.23 21.11 20.79
C GLN A 68 25.11 19.84 20.86
N GLU A 69 26.23 19.85 21.59
CA GLU A 69 27.04 18.65 21.79
C GLU A 69 26.25 17.56 22.51
N LEU A 70 25.49 17.92 23.55
CA LEU A 70 24.62 16.98 24.26
C LEU A 70 23.53 16.38 23.33
N VAL A 71 22.91 17.21 22.49
CA VAL A 71 21.92 16.75 21.49
C VAL A 71 22.56 15.80 20.50
N ASN A 72 23.82 15.99 20.11
CA ASN A 72 24.55 15.12 19.21
C ASN A 72 24.89 13.76 19.83
N GLN A 73 25.11 13.70 21.16
CA GLN A 73 25.32 12.44 21.90
C GLN A 73 24.03 11.59 21.91
N TYR A 74 22.88 12.24 21.91
CA TYR A 74 21.56 11.56 21.90
C TYR A 74 20.77 11.89 20.62
N PRO A 75 21.18 11.36 19.45
CA PRO A 75 20.56 11.68 18.18
C PRO A 75 19.12 11.16 18.07
N ILE A 76 18.33 11.78 17.21
CA ILE A 76 17.00 11.26 16.86
C ILE A 76 17.16 9.90 16.16
N PRO A 77 16.37 8.87 16.54
CA PRO A 77 16.42 7.59 15.87
C PRO A 77 16.27 7.72 14.36
N SER A 78 17.11 7.04 13.61
CA SER A 78 17.14 7.04 12.16
C SER A 78 17.03 5.64 11.60
N HIS A 79 16.77 5.51 10.29
CA HIS A 79 16.79 4.18 9.69
C HIS A 79 18.20 3.57 9.66
N TYR A 80 19.25 4.38 9.73
CA TYR A 80 20.63 3.90 9.78
C TYR A 80 20.96 3.36 11.17
N SER A 81 20.72 4.12 12.25
CA SER A 81 21.00 3.69 13.62
C SER A 81 20.24 2.41 13.98
N VAL A 82 18.92 2.36 13.69
CA VAL A 82 18.10 1.18 13.94
C VAL A 82 18.52 -0.01 13.07
N GLN A 83 18.93 0.22 11.82
CA GLN A 83 19.41 -0.86 10.95
C GLN A 83 20.74 -1.43 11.45
N SER A 84 21.68 -0.58 11.89
CA SER A 84 22.96 -1.00 12.43
C SER A 84 22.76 -1.90 13.64
N GLU A 85 21.98 -1.46 14.62
CA GLU A 85 21.66 -2.22 15.82
C GLU A 85 21.01 -3.57 15.50
N LEU A 86 20.03 -3.61 14.55
CA LEU A 86 19.42 -4.85 14.13
C LEU A 86 20.37 -5.80 13.38
N VAL A 87 21.42 -5.29 12.73
CA VAL A 87 22.44 -6.09 12.08
C VAL A 87 23.41 -6.67 13.09
N GLU A 88 23.80 -5.93 14.13
CA GLU A 88 24.64 -6.38 15.24
C GLU A 88 23.95 -7.49 16.07
N GLN A 89 22.63 -7.33 16.30
CA GLN A 89 21.80 -8.29 17.05
C GLN A 89 21.28 -9.47 16.19
N LYS A 90 21.89 -9.70 15.02
CA LYS A 90 21.44 -10.78 14.12
C LYS A 90 21.72 -12.16 14.67
N GLU A 91 20.71 -13.00 14.70
CA GLU A 91 20.79 -14.42 15.05
C GLU A 91 21.07 -15.29 13.80
N ASP A 92 21.64 -16.49 13.99
CA ASP A 92 22.09 -17.37 12.91
C ASP A 92 21.01 -17.72 11.90
N TRP A 93 19.78 -17.97 12.36
CA TRP A 93 18.65 -18.29 11.48
C TRP A 93 18.29 -17.19 10.48
N GLN A 94 18.65 -15.95 10.77
CA GLN A 94 18.37 -14.80 9.91
C GLN A 94 19.29 -14.74 8.68
N TYR A 95 20.47 -15.38 8.74
CA TYR A 95 21.40 -15.41 7.59
C TYR A 95 20.89 -16.27 6.44
N GLY A 96 19.96 -17.20 6.71
CA GLY A 96 19.22 -17.95 5.69
C GLY A 96 18.13 -17.16 4.98
N LEU A 97 17.89 -15.90 5.38
CA LEU A 97 16.85 -15.02 4.85
C LEU A 97 17.46 -13.76 4.22
N SER A 98 16.73 -13.15 3.26
CA SER A 98 17.25 -11.97 2.53
C SER A 98 17.41 -10.75 3.46
N SER A 99 18.64 -10.23 3.55
CA SER A 99 18.95 -9.00 4.29
C SER A 99 18.20 -7.77 3.73
N ARG A 100 17.81 -7.82 2.45
CA ARG A 100 17.04 -6.76 1.81
C ARG A 100 15.65 -6.59 2.44
N VAL A 101 15.06 -7.69 2.92
CA VAL A 101 13.77 -7.66 3.62
C VAL A 101 13.89 -6.88 4.94
N LEU A 102 14.98 -7.09 5.71
CA LEU A 102 15.27 -6.32 6.91
C LEU A 102 15.43 -4.83 6.58
N GLN A 103 16.31 -4.49 5.63
CA GLN A 103 16.58 -3.10 5.24
C GLN A 103 15.31 -2.38 4.79
N GLN A 104 14.47 -3.03 3.98
CA GLN A 104 13.20 -2.44 3.53
C GLN A 104 12.18 -2.31 4.67
N ALA A 105 12.17 -3.22 5.64
CA ALA A 105 11.30 -3.11 6.81
C ALA A 105 11.65 -1.88 7.66
N VAL A 106 12.94 -1.64 7.92
CA VAL A 106 13.42 -0.47 8.67
C VAL A 106 13.16 0.83 7.90
N LYS A 107 13.45 0.87 6.60
CA LYS A 107 13.13 2.03 5.74
C LYS A 107 11.63 2.36 5.72
N ASP A 108 10.77 1.34 5.64
CA ASP A 108 9.31 1.52 5.69
C ASP A 108 8.87 2.06 7.07
N LEU A 109 9.50 1.60 8.16
CA LEU A 109 9.24 2.10 9.52
C LEU A 109 9.64 3.58 9.66
N SER A 110 10.84 3.94 9.23
CA SER A 110 11.30 5.32 9.25
C SER A 110 10.38 6.26 8.47
N LYS A 111 9.87 5.83 7.30
CA LYS A 111 8.86 6.58 6.55
C LYS A 111 7.55 6.74 7.35
N SER A 112 7.15 5.70 8.07
CA SER A 112 5.92 5.74 8.88
C SER A 112 6.06 6.70 10.07
N TRP A 113 7.23 6.75 10.70
CA TRP A 113 7.53 7.74 11.74
C TRP A 113 7.57 9.17 11.19
N LYS A 114 8.23 9.39 10.05
CA LYS A 114 8.23 10.71 9.38
C LYS A 114 6.81 11.17 9.04
N LEU A 115 5.97 10.27 8.55
CA LEU A 115 4.58 10.57 8.24
C LEU A 115 3.79 10.93 9.52
N PHE A 116 4.02 10.22 10.62
CA PHE A 116 3.40 10.52 11.90
C PHE A 116 3.82 11.90 12.42
N PHE A 117 5.12 12.21 12.44
CA PHE A 117 5.58 13.51 12.92
C PHE A 117 5.12 14.69 12.04
N ASN A 118 5.03 14.50 10.73
CA ASN A 118 4.60 15.56 9.82
C ASN A 118 3.07 15.75 9.77
N ASN A 119 2.28 14.74 10.16
CA ASN A 119 0.82 14.75 10.02
C ASN A 119 0.15 14.07 11.23
N GLN A 120 0.39 14.55 12.43
CA GLN A 120 -0.11 13.96 13.68
C GLN A 120 -1.64 13.86 13.74
N ASP A 121 -2.35 14.82 13.13
CA ASP A 121 -3.81 14.82 13.09
C ASP A 121 -4.42 13.69 12.23
N THR A 122 -3.66 13.17 11.27
CA THR A 122 -4.18 12.20 10.29
C THR A 122 -3.43 10.87 10.27
N ALA A 123 -2.19 10.83 10.74
CA ALA A 123 -1.35 9.64 10.77
C ALA A 123 -1.16 9.15 12.21
N GLY A 124 -1.55 7.90 12.48
CA GLY A 124 -1.29 7.27 13.76
C GLY A 124 0.16 6.86 13.95
N ARG A 125 0.59 6.75 15.22
CA ARG A 125 1.91 6.22 15.60
C ARG A 125 2.10 4.80 15.02
N PRO A 126 3.29 4.44 14.51
CA PRO A 126 3.57 3.08 14.05
C PRO A 126 3.32 2.04 15.15
N THR A 127 2.65 0.94 14.79
CA THR A 127 2.28 -0.13 15.72
C THR A 127 2.88 -1.47 15.33
N PHE A 128 2.99 -2.38 16.31
CA PHE A 128 3.43 -3.76 16.09
C PHE A 128 2.49 -4.50 15.13
N LYS A 129 3.07 -5.32 14.25
CA LYS A 129 2.32 -6.13 13.29
C LYS A 129 2.06 -7.54 13.81
N THR A 130 0.84 -8.01 13.66
CA THR A 130 0.42 -9.33 14.13
C THR A 130 0.40 -10.37 13.00
N LYS A 131 0.62 -11.64 13.34
CA LYS A 131 0.48 -12.77 12.42
C LYS A 131 -0.96 -12.97 11.94
N LYS A 132 -1.93 -12.46 12.70
CA LYS A 132 -3.37 -12.55 12.39
C LYS A 132 -3.82 -11.61 11.27
N SER A 133 -2.96 -10.66 10.86
CA SER A 133 -3.30 -9.75 9.76
C SER A 133 -3.56 -10.54 8.47
N PRO A 134 -4.68 -10.30 7.78
CA PRO A 134 -5.06 -11.02 6.56
C PRO A 134 -4.12 -10.73 5.38
N LYS A 135 -3.47 -9.57 5.39
CA LYS A 135 -2.51 -9.16 4.36
C LYS A 135 -1.12 -9.10 4.97
N GLN A 136 -0.22 -9.91 4.43
CA GLN A 136 1.19 -9.92 4.78
C GLN A 136 2.02 -9.77 3.51
N GLY A 137 3.28 -9.39 3.65
CA GLY A 137 4.14 -9.23 2.49
C GLY A 137 5.48 -8.63 2.86
N PHE A 138 6.37 -8.59 1.89
CA PHE A 138 7.69 -8.00 2.00
C PHE A 138 8.07 -7.29 0.71
N LYS A 139 9.10 -6.47 0.76
CA LYS A 139 9.68 -5.79 -0.40
C LYS A 139 11.14 -6.19 -0.57
N THR A 140 11.59 -6.26 -1.81
CA THR A 140 12.99 -6.44 -2.17
C THR A 140 13.32 -5.60 -3.41
N ASP A 141 14.53 -5.11 -3.47
CA ASP A 141 15.12 -4.44 -4.65
C ASP A 141 15.95 -5.39 -5.52
N ARG A 142 16.08 -6.67 -5.08
CA ARG A 142 16.82 -7.71 -5.79
C ARG A 142 15.89 -8.79 -6.34
N ALA A 143 14.90 -8.37 -7.11
CA ALA A 143 14.05 -9.27 -7.85
C ALA A 143 14.24 -9.00 -9.36
N CYS A 144 14.29 -10.04 -10.15
CA CYS A 144 14.35 -9.92 -11.60
C CYS A 144 13.35 -10.86 -12.29
N ILE A 145 13.11 -10.60 -13.56
CA ILE A 145 12.30 -11.47 -14.42
C ILE A 145 13.27 -12.23 -15.33
N LYS A 146 13.23 -13.56 -15.25
CA LYS A 146 14.05 -14.44 -16.07
C LYS A 146 13.14 -15.45 -16.77
N GLY A 147 13.14 -15.46 -18.10
CA GLY A 147 12.28 -16.36 -18.90
C GLY A 147 10.79 -16.25 -18.54
N GLY A 148 10.26 -15.03 -18.36
CA GLY A 148 8.86 -14.79 -17.99
C GLY A 148 8.46 -15.27 -16.59
N LYS A 149 9.44 -15.49 -15.70
CA LYS A 149 9.24 -15.92 -14.30
C LYS A 149 9.95 -14.99 -13.34
N LEU A 150 9.39 -14.82 -12.15
CA LEU A 150 10.05 -14.08 -11.07
C LEU A 150 11.20 -14.88 -10.48
N LEU A 151 12.37 -14.29 -10.40
CA LEU A 151 13.52 -14.78 -9.66
C LEU A 151 13.82 -13.81 -8.50
N LEU A 152 13.87 -14.34 -7.29
CA LEU A 152 14.34 -13.65 -6.09
C LEU A 152 15.80 -13.98 -5.85
N ASP A 153 16.54 -13.09 -5.18
CA ASP A 153 17.90 -13.36 -4.75
C ASP A 153 17.94 -14.48 -3.71
N LYS A 154 18.81 -15.49 -3.92
CA LYS A 154 19.06 -16.55 -2.95
C LYS A 154 20.05 -16.04 -1.90
N PRO A 155 19.69 -15.98 -0.61
CA PRO A 155 20.62 -15.64 0.46
C PRO A 155 21.77 -16.66 0.54
N ARG A 156 22.98 -16.22 0.88
CA ARG A 156 24.16 -17.10 0.98
C ARG A 156 23.97 -18.20 2.02
N GLY A 157 23.35 -17.90 3.16
CA GLY A 157 23.05 -18.87 4.23
C GLY A 157 21.81 -19.73 3.98
N HIS A 158 21.11 -19.58 2.84
CA HIS A 158 19.93 -20.39 2.57
C HIS A 158 20.30 -21.81 2.16
N GLN A 159 19.87 -22.76 2.94
CA GLN A 159 19.98 -24.18 2.61
C GLN A 159 18.78 -24.64 1.78
N GLY A 160 19.03 -25.49 0.78
CA GLY A 160 18.00 -26.07 -0.08
C GLY A 160 17.87 -25.45 -1.48
N ASN A 161 16.87 -25.92 -2.20
CA ASN A 161 16.62 -25.55 -3.59
C ASN A 161 15.98 -24.19 -3.73
N TRP A 162 16.34 -23.47 -4.80
CA TRP A 162 15.83 -22.15 -5.12
C TRP A 162 15.32 -22.12 -6.55
N TYR A 163 14.04 -21.79 -6.74
CA TYR A 163 13.38 -21.87 -8.04
C TYR A 163 12.80 -20.52 -8.47
N THR A 164 12.64 -20.35 -9.77
CA THR A 164 11.85 -19.27 -10.33
C THR A 164 10.36 -19.47 -10.07
N ILE A 165 9.61 -18.39 -9.93
CA ILE A 165 8.18 -18.42 -9.64
C ILE A 165 7.40 -17.99 -10.87
N ARG A 166 6.51 -18.85 -11.35
CA ARG A 166 5.58 -18.50 -12.43
C ARG A 166 4.63 -17.39 -11.99
N PHE A 167 4.32 -16.49 -12.90
CA PHE A 167 3.27 -15.50 -12.68
C PHE A 167 2.34 -15.40 -13.89
N ARG A 168 1.14 -14.84 -13.67
CA ARG A 168 0.14 -14.53 -14.70
C ARG A 168 -0.46 -13.16 -14.42
N GLY A 169 -0.87 -12.48 -15.45
CA GLY A 169 -1.49 -11.15 -15.40
C GLY A 169 -1.06 -10.29 -16.58
N LEU A 170 -0.79 -9.03 -16.30
CA LEU A 170 -0.38 -8.04 -17.29
C LEU A 170 0.98 -8.39 -17.90
N THR A 171 1.16 -8.07 -19.16
CA THR A 171 2.48 -8.02 -19.79
C THR A 171 3.31 -6.96 -19.08
N ILE A 172 4.47 -7.35 -18.62
CA ILE A 172 5.40 -6.45 -17.92
C ILE A 172 6.30 -5.84 -19.01
N PRO A 173 6.33 -4.50 -19.14
CA PRO A 173 7.20 -3.86 -20.11
C PRO A 173 8.67 -4.07 -19.73
N ASP A 174 9.54 -4.00 -20.71
CA ASP A 174 10.97 -3.93 -20.49
C ASP A 174 11.29 -2.65 -19.73
N GLY A 175 12.18 -2.77 -18.74
CA GLY A 175 12.57 -1.64 -17.90
C GLY A 175 13.25 -2.08 -16.62
N LYS A 176 13.91 -1.15 -15.97
CA LYS A 176 14.60 -1.41 -14.70
C LYS A 176 13.59 -1.59 -13.55
N ILE A 177 13.56 -2.79 -12.98
CA ILE A 177 12.78 -3.04 -11.77
C ILE A 177 13.47 -2.33 -10.58
N THR A 178 12.80 -1.33 -10.03
CA THR A 178 13.30 -0.60 -8.85
C THR A 178 13.02 -1.38 -7.57
N TYR A 179 11.80 -1.92 -7.45
CA TYR A 179 11.36 -2.74 -6.32
C TYR A 179 10.37 -3.81 -6.78
N CYS A 180 10.41 -4.93 -6.07
CA CYS A 180 9.35 -5.94 -6.13
C CYS A 180 8.70 -6.05 -4.74
N SER A 181 7.39 -5.81 -4.65
CA SER A 181 6.61 -6.01 -3.44
C SER A 181 5.79 -7.29 -3.57
N ILE A 182 6.04 -8.26 -2.70
CA ILE A 182 5.28 -9.50 -2.66
C ILE A 182 4.25 -9.41 -1.54
N THR A 183 3.01 -9.74 -1.86
CA THR A 183 1.89 -9.75 -0.92
C THR A 183 1.24 -11.12 -0.87
N ARG A 184 0.91 -11.55 0.35
CA ARG A 184 0.16 -12.77 0.63
C ARG A 184 -1.20 -12.38 1.22
N VAL A 185 -2.27 -12.81 0.56
CA VAL A 185 -3.65 -12.65 1.04
C VAL A 185 -4.39 -13.96 0.82
N ASN A 186 -5.02 -14.52 1.86
CA ASN A 186 -5.79 -15.77 1.75
C ASN A 186 -5.06 -16.91 1.03
N ASN A 187 -3.77 -17.13 1.34
CA ASN A 187 -2.88 -18.10 0.69
C ASN A 187 -2.67 -17.89 -0.82
N LYS A 188 -2.99 -16.72 -1.32
CA LYS A 188 -2.65 -16.29 -2.68
C LYS A 188 -1.50 -15.28 -2.62
N TYR A 189 -0.60 -15.38 -3.59
CA TYR A 189 0.55 -14.49 -3.69
C TYR A 189 0.42 -13.60 -4.92
N ALA A 190 0.76 -12.34 -4.76
CA ALA A 190 0.89 -11.39 -5.85
C ALA A 190 2.24 -10.68 -5.75
N ALA A 191 2.87 -10.41 -6.88
CA ALA A 191 4.01 -9.52 -6.98
C ALA A 191 3.57 -8.20 -7.62
N THR A 192 4.04 -7.09 -7.07
CA THR A 192 3.91 -5.77 -7.68
C THR A 192 5.32 -5.30 -8.01
N PHE A 193 5.62 -5.20 -9.29
CA PHE A 193 6.86 -4.67 -9.81
C PHE A 193 6.73 -3.17 -9.98
N THR A 194 7.62 -2.40 -9.37
CA THR A 194 7.79 -0.98 -9.65
C THR A 194 8.88 -0.85 -10.71
N ILE A 195 8.49 -0.42 -11.89
CA ILE A 195 9.36 -0.34 -13.07
C ILE A 195 9.47 1.11 -13.51
N ASP A 196 10.67 1.52 -13.87
CA ASP A 196 10.89 2.81 -14.50
C ASP A 196 10.66 2.66 -16.00
N VAL A 197 9.63 3.34 -16.49
CA VAL A 197 9.20 3.29 -17.89
C VAL A 197 9.14 4.69 -18.49
N GLU A 198 9.38 4.78 -19.77
CA GLU A 198 9.16 6.03 -20.50
C GLU A 198 7.66 6.28 -20.71
N PRO A 199 7.23 7.54 -20.67
CA PRO A 199 5.84 7.89 -20.99
C PRO A 199 5.49 7.48 -22.44
N THR A 200 4.31 6.97 -22.64
CA THR A 200 3.75 6.66 -23.96
C THR A 200 2.92 7.84 -24.42
N ILE A 201 3.51 8.80 -25.11
CA ILE A 201 2.81 10.01 -25.55
C ILE A 201 1.77 9.66 -26.61
N LEU A 202 0.50 9.97 -26.31
CA LEU A 202 -0.59 9.83 -27.27
C LEU A 202 -0.70 11.04 -28.20
N PRO A 203 -1.19 10.86 -29.45
CA PRO A 203 -1.41 11.96 -30.36
C PRO A 203 -2.42 12.97 -29.80
N LYS A 204 -2.27 14.25 -30.18
CA LYS A 204 -3.24 15.30 -29.79
C LYS A 204 -4.55 15.12 -30.54
N THR A 205 -5.65 15.30 -29.85
CA THR A 205 -7.01 15.20 -30.40
C THR A 205 -7.69 16.59 -30.54
N GLY A 206 -7.16 17.60 -29.87
CA GLY A 206 -7.74 18.95 -29.78
C GLY A 206 -9.01 19.03 -28.90
N LYS A 207 -9.42 17.92 -28.27
CA LYS A 207 -10.67 17.82 -27.50
C LYS A 207 -10.46 17.96 -26.00
N GLN A 208 -11.45 18.53 -25.33
CA GLN A 208 -11.49 18.67 -23.87
C GLN A 208 -12.75 18.02 -23.32
N ASN A 209 -12.71 17.56 -22.07
CA ASN A 209 -13.86 17.00 -21.38
C ASN A 209 -13.80 17.35 -19.88
N ALA A 210 -14.96 17.43 -19.24
CA ALA A 210 -15.10 17.52 -17.80
C ALA A 210 -15.76 16.23 -17.27
N VAL A 211 -15.34 15.79 -16.09
CA VAL A 211 -15.87 14.59 -15.44
C VAL A 211 -16.39 14.97 -14.06
N ASP A 212 -17.71 14.91 -13.92
CA ASP A 212 -18.40 14.99 -12.63
C ASP A 212 -18.48 13.60 -11.99
N ALA A 213 -17.96 13.48 -10.78
CA ALA A 213 -17.83 12.22 -10.08
C ALA A 213 -18.95 12.03 -9.06
N ASN A 214 -19.99 11.29 -9.44
CA ASN A 214 -21.11 10.93 -8.59
C ASN A 214 -20.89 9.60 -7.84
N VAL A 215 -21.75 9.27 -6.87
CA VAL A 215 -21.60 8.12 -5.97
C VAL A 215 -21.62 6.76 -6.69
N ASP A 216 -22.33 6.64 -7.80
CA ASP A 216 -22.54 5.39 -8.53
C ASP A 216 -22.25 5.49 -10.04
N HIS A 217 -21.96 6.68 -10.54
CA HIS A 217 -21.63 6.92 -11.94
C HIS A 217 -20.66 8.11 -12.07
N PHE A 218 -20.09 8.25 -13.24
CA PHE A 218 -19.36 9.41 -13.69
C PHE A 218 -20.09 10.02 -14.87
N ASP A 219 -20.39 11.29 -14.78
CA ASP A 219 -20.94 12.08 -15.90
C ASP A 219 -19.79 12.78 -16.62
N THR A 220 -19.75 12.62 -17.92
CA THR A 220 -18.87 13.36 -18.83
C THR A 220 -19.72 14.25 -19.69
N THR A 221 -19.13 15.19 -20.44
CA THR A 221 -19.87 16.11 -21.29
C THR A 221 -20.76 15.38 -22.34
N ASP A 222 -20.41 14.16 -22.70
CA ASP A 222 -21.03 13.39 -23.77
C ASP A 222 -21.71 12.09 -23.31
N ARG A 223 -21.42 11.57 -22.11
CA ARG A 223 -22.02 10.31 -21.65
C ARG A 223 -21.99 10.12 -20.14
N ARG A 224 -22.90 9.28 -19.67
CA ARG A 224 -22.91 8.77 -18.31
C ARG A 224 -22.30 7.37 -18.26
N VAL A 225 -21.37 7.13 -17.32
CA VAL A 225 -20.71 5.84 -17.14
C VAL A 225 -20.95 5.31 -15.73
N SER A 226 -21.68 4.21 -15.61
CA SER A 226 -21.93 3.57 -14.31
C SER A 226 -20.74 2.71 -13.90
N LEU A 227 -20.18 2.96 -12.72
CA LEU A 227 -19.18 2.11 -12.09
C LEU A 227 -19.81 1.00 -11.20
N ARG A 228 -21.12 0.92 -11.21
CA ARG A 228 -21.89 -0.08 -10.49
C ARG A 228 -22.83 -0.84 -11.44
N PRO A 229 -22.29 -1.58 -12.41
CA PRO A 229 -23.14 -2.34 -13.32
C PRO A 229 -24.02 -3.31 -12.54
N LYS A 230 -25.22 -3.56 -13.06
CA LYS A 230 -26.20 -4.48 -12.46
C LYS A 230 -25.60 -5.87 -12.18
N THR A 231 -24.59 -6.27 -12.93
CA THR A 231 -23.82 -7.52 -12.73
C THR A 231 -23.14 -7.65 -11.37
N LEU A 232 -22.92 -6.54 -10.64
CA LEU A 232 -22.39 -6.55 -9.27
C LEU A 232 -23.45 -6.85 -8.20
N ASN A 233 -24.75 -6.70 -8.49
CA ASN A 233 -25.81 -6.88 -7.50
C ASN A 233 -25.79 -8.27 -6.85
N PRO A 234 -25.64 -9.40 -7.59
CA PRO A 234 -25.57 -10.73 -6.97
C PRO A 234 -24.36 -10.89 -6.03
N LEU A 235 -23.26 -10.18 -6.29
CA LEU A 235 -22.09 -10.19 -5.40
C LEU A 235 -22.34 -9.38 -4.11
N TYR A 236 -23.04 -8.26 -4.20
CA TYR A 236 -23.44 -7.50 -3.01
C TYR A 236 -24.46 -8.28 -2.16
N ASP A 237 -25.35 -9.04 -2.75
CA ASP A 237 -26.27 -9.89 -2.01
C ASP A 237 -25.55 -11.04 -1.30
N LYS A 238 -24.53 -11.64 -1.95
CA LYS A 238 -23.63 -12.60 -1.28
C LYS A 238 -22.86 -11.96 -0.11
N VAL A 239 -22.41 -10.71 -0.23
CA VAL A 239 -21.79 -9.98 0.86
C VAL A 239 -22.75 -9.85 2.04
N LYS A 240 -23.98 -9.36 1.81
CA LYS A 240 -25.03 -9.25 2.84
C LYS A 240 -25.30 -10.60 3.50
N HIS A 241 -25.44 -11.67 2.72
CA HIS A 241 -25.67 -13.02 3.21
C HIS A 241 -24.54 -13.49 4.13
N TYR A 242 -23.26 -13.40 3.71
CA TYR A 242 -22.14 -13.82 4.55
C TYR A 242 -21.98 -12.96 5.80
N GLN A 243 -22.24 -11.65 5.71
CA GLN A 243 -22.22 -10.77 6.89
C GLN A 243 -23.27 -11.19 7.92
N ARG A 244 -24.52 -11.53 7.49
CA ARG A 244 -25.57 -12.03 8.38
C ARG A 244 -25.17 -13.34 9.05
N ILE A 245 -24.57 -14.28 8.32
CA ILE A 245 -24.10 -15.55 8.90
C ILE A 245 -23.01 -15.29 9.95
N LEU A 246 -22.03 -14.43 9.66
CA LEU A 246 -20.96 -14.11 10.60
C LEU A 246 -21.48 -13.40 11.84
N ALA A 247 -22.47 -12.50 11.71
CA ALA A 247 -23.13 -11.83 12.82
C ALA A 247 -23.86 -12.83 13.73
N ARG A 248 -24.70 -13.71 13.16
CA ARG A 248 -25.41 -14.76 13.95
C ARG A 248 -24.45 -15.66 14.71
N LYS A 249 -23.33 -16.07 14.10
CA LYS A 249 -22.32 -16.90 14.76
C LYS A 249 -21.68 -16.18 15.95
N ARG A 250 -21.39 -14.88 15.85
CA ARG A 250 -20.84 -14.08 16.94
C ARG A 250 -21.84 -13.88 18.09
N CYS A 251 -23.09 -13.63 17.77
CA CYS A 251 -24.13 -13.46 18.79
C CYS A 251 -24.36 -14.72 19.62
N LYS A 252 -24.29 -15.93 18.99
CA LYS A 252 -24.48 -17.20 19.70
C LYS A 252 -23.29 -17.56 20.60
N ASN A 253 -22.07 -17.25 20.19
CA ASN A 253 -20.86 -17.54 20.94
C ASN A 253 -19.73 -16.59 20.53
N SER A 254 -19.22 -15.81 21.46
CA SER A 254 -18.10 -14.88 21.22
C SER A 254 -16.81 -15.61 20.77
N LYS A 255 -16.58 -16.84 21.24
CA LYS A 255 -15.46 -17.70 20.83
C LYS A 255 -15.63 -18.30 19.43
N ALA A 256 -16.82 -18.18 18.81
CA ALA A 256 -17.09 -18.71 17.46
C ALA A 256 -16.17 -18.13 16.37
N ILE A 257 -15.56 -16.96 16.59
CA ILE A 257 -14.56 -16.35 15.68
C ILE A 257 -13.37 -17.28 15.43
N HIS A 258 -13.06 -18.20 16.34
CA HIS A 258 -11.98 -19.19 16.19
C HIS A 258 -12.45 -20.48 15.49
N SER A 259 -13.75 -20.70 15.33
CA SER A 259 -14.27 -21.89 14.71
C SER A 259 -13.92 -22.00 13.22
N ARG A 260 -13.66 -23.21 12.73
CA ARG A 260 -13.40 -23.49 11.32
C ARG A 260 -14.52 -22.95 10.41
N SER A 261 -15.77 -23.14 10.84
CA SER A 261 -16.97 -22.69 10.11
C SER A 261 -17.05 -21.17 9.97
N TYR A 262 -16.67 -20.42 11.02
CA TYR A 262 -16.57 -18.96 10.96
C TYR A 262 -15.46 -18.53 9.99
N GLN A 263 -14.27 -19.11 10.09
CA GLN A 263 -13.13 -18.77 9.23
C GLN A 263 -13.40 -19.05 7.75
N VAL A 264 -14.07 -20.18 7.44
CA VAL A 264 -14.50 -20.49 6.06
C VAL A 264 -15.47 -19.43 5.54
N THR A 265 -16.47 -19.04 6.32
CA THR A 265 -17.43 -18.01 5.91
C THR A 265 -16.75 -16.64 5.73
N ARG A 266 -15.83 -16.28 6.64
CA ARG A 266 -15.01 -15.06 6.53
C ARG A 266 -14.18 -15.05 5.26
N THR A 267 -13.56 -16.18 4.91
CA THR A 267 -12.78 -16.29 3.67
C THR A 267 -13.67 -16.15 2.42
N LYS A 268 -14.90 -16.72 2.43
CA LYS A 268 -15.87 -16.52 1.34
C LYS A 268 -16.24 -15.04 1.19
N LEU A 269 -16.51 -14.34 2.29
CA LEU A 269 -16.80 -12.91 2.29
C LEU A 269 -15.64 -12.10 1.71
N GLN A 270 -14.41 -12.35 2.16
CA GLN A 270 -13.21 -11.67 1.65
C GLN A 270 -13.02 -11.88 0.14
N ARG A 271 -13.17 -13.12 -0.35
CA ARG A 271 -13.09 -13.43 -1.79
C ARG A 271 -14.17 -12.71 -2.60
N THR A 272 -15.36 -12.54 -2.04
CA THR A 272 -16.43 -11.79 -2.71
C THR A 272 -16.08 -10.30 -2.80
N TYR A 273 -15.54 -9.70 -1.75
CA TYR A 273 -15.04 -8.32 -1.79
C TYR A 273 -13.88 -8.14 -2.78
N GLU A 274 -12.92 -9.09 -2.81
CA GLU A 274 -11.82 -9.08 -3.79
C GLU A 274 -12.38 -9.07 -5.23
N ARG A 275 -13.38 -9.91 -5.51
CA ARG A 275 -14.01 -9.98 -6.84
C ARG A 275 -14.68 -8.66 -7.22
N ILE A 276 -15.47 -8.07 -6.32
CA ILE A 276 -16.12 -6.77 -6.54
C ILE A 276 -15.05 -5.70 -6.83
N SER A 277 -14.03 -5.60 -5.98
CA SER A 277 -12.95 -4.62 -6.14
C SER A 277 -12.20 -4.80 -7.47
N ASN A 278 -11.94 -6.03 -7.91
CA ASN A 278 -11.26 -6.29 -9.18
C ASN A 278 -12.11 -5.87 -10.38
N ILE A 279 -13.42 -6.15 -10.38
CA ILE A 279 -14.34 -5.73 -11.45
C ILE A 279 -14.40 -4.19 -11.49
N GLN A 280 -14.54 -3.54 -10.35
CA GLN A 280 -14.61 -2.08 -10.29
C GLN A 280 -13.31 -1.42 -10.76
N LYS A 281 -12.16 -1.99 -10.37
CA LYS A 281 -10.86 -1.51 -10.85
C LYS A 281 -10.70 -1.66 -12.37
N ASP A 282 -11.12 -2.79 -12.93
CA ASP A 282 -11.04 -3.01 -14.38
C ASP A 282 -11.89 -1.99 -15.14
N LEU A 283 -13.13 -1.77 -14.69
CA LEU A 283 -14.00 -0.76 -15.25
C LEU A 283 -13.39 0.64 -15.18
N LEU A 284 -12.83 0.99 -14.03
CA LEU A 284 -12.20 2.29 -13.81
C LEU A 284 -10.94 2.46 -14.68
N HIS A 285 -10.13 1.41 -14.81
CA HIS A 285 -8.98 1.43 -15.71
C HIS A 285 -9.36 1.63 -17.17
N LYS A 286 -10.41 0.93 -17.65
CA LYS A 286 -10.94 1.09 -19.00
C LYS A 286 -11.46 2.49 -19.23
N PHE A 287 -12.31 2.97 -18.33
CA PHE A 287 -12.89 4.31 -18.41
C PHE A 287 -11.82 5.41 -18.46
N THR A 288 -10.87 5.41 -17.50
CA THR A 288 -9.83 6.43 -17.45
C THR A 288 -8.81 6.32 -18.59
N THR A 289 -8.61 5.15 -19.18
CA THR A 289 -7.79 5.00 -20.39
C THR A 289 -8.50 5.56 -21.60
N ASP A 290 -9.78 5.23 -21.76
CA ASP A 290 -10.61 5.70 -22.85
C ASP A 290 -10.72 7.24 -22.88
N LEU A 291 -10.87 7.88 -21.71
CA LEU A 291 -10.85 9.34 -21.60
C LEU A 291 -9.56 9.94 -22.19
N TYR A 292 -8.39 9.43 -21.86
CA TYR A 292 -7.12 9.96 -22.38
C TYR A 292 -6.83 9.62 -23.83
N HIS A 293 -7.49 8.61 -24.40
CA HIS A 293 -7.46 8.36 -25.83
C HIS A 293 -8.32 9.34 -26.63
N GLN A 294 -9.40 9.85 -26.02
CA GLN A 294 -10.36 10.72 -26.69
C GLN A 294 -10.10 12.21 -26.48
N TYR A 295 -9.49 12.60 -25.34
CA TYR A 295 -9.34 13.98 -24.92
C TYR A 295 -7.90 14.33 -24.53
N ASP A 296 -7.49 15.56 -24.81
CA ASP A 296 -6.19 16.11 -24.44
C ASP A 296 -6.18 16.73 -23.06
N THR A 297 -7.28 17.39 -22.71
CA THR A 297 -7.48 18.05 -21.43
C THR A 297 -8.71 17.49 -20.74
N ILE A 298 -8.55 17.06 -19.48
CA ILE A 298 -9.65 16.56 -18.67
C ILE A 298 -9.70 17.36 -17.39
N VAL A 299 -10.88 17.85 -17.06
CA VAL A 299 -11.17 18.58 -15.82
C VAL A 299 -11.91 17.65 -14.87
N ILE A 300 -11.48 17.58 -13.61
CA ILE A 300 -12.16 16.84 -12.54
C ILE A 300 -12.31 17.72 -11.30
N GLU A 301 -13.30 17.41 -10.46
CA GLU A 301 -13.51 18.11 -9.19
C GLU A 301 -12.55 17.63 -8.09
N ASP A 302 -12.16 18.55 -7.17
CA ASP A 302 -11.47 18.22 -5.93
C ASP A 302 -12.45 17.80 -4.83
N LEU A 303 -12.85 16.54 -4.82
CA LEU A 303 -13.80 16.00 -3.82
C LEU A 303 -13.13 15.69 -2.49
N ASP A 304 -13.63 16.25 -1.38
CA ASP A 304 -13.24 15.88 -0.03
C ASP A 304 -13.94 14.58 0.41
N VAL A 305 -13.38 13.46 -0.02
CA VAL A 305 -13.90 12.13 0.31
C VAL A 305 -13.97 11.90 1.83
N LYS A 306 -13.08 12.51 2.62
CA LYS A 306 -13.07 12.35 4.09
C LYS A 306 -14.30 13.00 4.73
N LYS A 307 -14.59 14.27 4.39
CA LYS A 307 -15.79 14.96 4.88
C LYS A 307 -17.07 14.26 4.42
N MET A 308 -17.11 13.78 3.17
CA MET A 308 -18.26 13.05 2.64
C MET A 308 -18.50 11.71 3.36
N GLN A 309 -17.44 11.03 3.86
CA GLN A 309 -17.57 9.78 4.63
C GLN A 309 -18.25 9.94 5.98
N MET A 310 -18.28 11.14 6.55
CA MET A 310 -18.98 11.43 7.81
C MET A 310 -20.50 11.58 7.62
N SER A 311 -20.98 11.60 6.39
CA SER A 311 -22.40 11.73 6.05
C SER A 311 -23.17 10.40 6.16
N LYS A 312 -24.51 10.48 6.28
CA LYS A 312 -25.43 9.30 6.26
C LYS A 312 -25.28 8.46 4.98
N LYS A 313 -24.71 8.99 3.89
CA LYS A 313 -24.43 8.32 2.61
C LYS A 313 -23.07 7.62 2.55
N ALA A 314 -22.29 7.62 3.64
CA ALA A 314 -20.92 7.07 3.71
C ALA A 314 -20.76 5.65 3.14
N LYS A 315 -21.75 4.76 3.35
CA LYS A 315 -21.74 3.39 2.81
C LYS A 315 -21.69 3.34 1.27
N ASN A 316 -22.38 4.25 0.61
CA ASN A 316 -22.36 4.33 -0.86
C ASN A 316 -21.07 4.99 -1.35
N LEU A 317 -20.56 5.95 -0.60
CA LEU A 317 -19.33 6.64 -0.92
C LEU A 317 -18.11 5.70 -0.90
N HIS A 318 -18.03 4.76 0.06
CA HIS A 318 -16.98 3.73 0.06
C HIS A 318 -16.95 2.86 -1.21
N ARG A 319 -18.07 2.82 -1.95
CA ARG A 319 -18.21 2.09 -3.21
C ARG A 319 -17.89 2.95 -4.44
N SER A 320 -17.73 4.26 -4.27
CA SER A 320 -17.62 5.22 -5.38
C SER A 320 -16.28 5.23 -6.09
N LEU A 321 -15.20 4.76 -5.43
CA LEU A 321 -13.83 4.69 -5.99
C LEU A 321 -13.19 6.05 -6.31
N PHE A 322 -13.68 7.15 -5.78
CA PHE A 322 -13.17 8.52 -6.05
C PHE A 322 -11.64 8.63 -5.91
N GLY A 323 -11.08 8.14 -4.79
CA GLY A 323 -9.64 8.21 -4.57
C GLY A 323 -8.84 7.40 -5.60
N GLN A 324 -9.36 6.24 -6.04
CA GLN A 324 -8.72 5.44 -7.08
C GLN A 324 -8.83 6.12 -8.45
N PHE A 325 -9.97 6.74 -8.75
CA PHE A 325 -10.18 7.51 -9.97
C PHE A 325 -9.15 8.64 -10.07
N ARG A 326 -9.05 9.50 -9.04
CA ARG A 326 -8.09 10.60 -9.02
C ARG A 326 -6.66 10.11 -9.24
N GLN A 327 -6.23 9.08 -8.50
CA GLN A 327 -4.89 8.50 -8.69
C GLN A 327 -4.68 7.97 -10.11
N MET A 328 -5.71 7.35 -10.71
CA MET A 328 -5.62 6.85 -12.09
C MET A 328 -5.54 7.99 -13.10
N MET A 329 -6.28 9.07 -12.90
CA MET A 329 -6.21 10.25 -13.75
C MET A 329 -4.83 10.92 -13.65
N GLU A 330 -4.30 11.14 -12.45
CA GLU A 330 -2.99 11.77 -12.23
C GLU A 330 -1.85 10.99 -12.90
N TYR A 331 -1.70 9.68 -12.66
CA TYR A 331 -0.57 8.95 -13.27
C TYR A 331 -0.75 8.72 -14.76
N LYS A 332 -2.00 8.59 -15.26
CA LYS A 332 -2.25 8.40 -16.69
C LYS A 332 -2.08 9.68 -17.49
N SER A 333 -2.37 10.87 -16.92
CA SER A 333 -2.04 12.14 -17.57
C SER A 333 -0.54 12.22 -17.87
N GLN A 334 0.29 11.90 -16.87
CA GLN A 334 1.75 11.85 -17.05
C GLN A 334 2.18 10.76 -18.04
N LYS A 335 1.56 9.55 -17.96
CA LYS A 335 1.88 8.44 -18.84
C LYS A 335 1.60 8.74 -20.30
N PHE A 336 0.50 9.43 -20.59
CA PHE A 336 0.01 9.68 -21.94
C PHE A 336 0.36 11.07 -22.48
N GLY A 337 1.05 11.91 -21.69
CA GLY A 337 1.40 13.26 -22.07
C GLY A 337 0.18 14.17 -22.26
N LYS A 338 -0.86 13.97 -21.43
CA LYS A 338 -2.14 14.70 -21.47
C LYS A 338 -2.28 15.59 -20.25
N THR A 339 -3.17 16.58 -20.32
CA THR A 339 -3.39 17.57 -19.26
C THR A 339 -4.54 17.12 -18.35
N LEU A 340 -4.29 17.16 -17.03
CA LEU A 340 -5.33 16.99 -16.01
C LEU A 340 -5.44 18.30 -15.23
N ILE A 341 -6.64 18.85 -15.16
CA ILE A 341 -6.98 20.02 -14.35
C ILE A 341 -7.86 19.56 -13.21
N VAL A 342 -7.49 19.90 -11.98
CA VAL A 342 -8.31 19.65 -10.80
C VAL A 342 -8.95 20.98 -10.45
N ALA A 343 -10.25 21.11 -10.68
CA ALA A 343 -11.01 22.32 -10.39
C ALA A 343 -11.12 22.51 -8.87
N ASP A 344 -11.08 23.77 -8.44
CA ASP A 344 -11.28 24.08 -7.03
C ASP A 344 -12.69 23.62 -6.58
N ARG A 345 -12.76 23.15 -5.35
CA ARG A 345 -13.99 22.64 -4.73
C ARG A 345 -15.13 23.65 -4.70
N TYR A 346 -14.80 24.93 -4.63
CA TYR A 346 -15.74 26.04 -4.54
C TYR A 346 -15.93 26.76 -5.88
N TYR A 347 -15.38 26.20 -6.97
CA TYR A 347 -15.60 26.78 -8.29
C TYR A 347 -17.10 26.68 -8.64
N PRO A 348 -17.75 27.80 -8.95
CA PRO A 348 -19.17 27.80 -9.30
C PRO A 348 -19.38 26.96 -10.57
N SER A 349 -20.20 25.90 -10.45
CA SER A 349 -20.52 24.97 -11.54
C SER A 349 -21.81 25.31 -12.28
N THR A 350 -22.37 26.53 -12.07
CA THR A 350 -23.56 27.04 -12.74
C THR A 350 -23.20 28.18 -13.70
#